data_d862b2f53a1c608cabd8cea80506ea01
#
_entry.id   d862b2f53a1c608cabd8cea80506ea01
#
_cell.length_a   1.000
_cell.length_b   1.000
_cell.length_c   1.000
_cell.angle_alpha   90.00
_cell.angle_beta   90.00
_cell.angle_gamma   90.00
#
_symmetry.space_group_name_H-M   'P 1'
#
loop_
_entity.id
_entity.type
_entity.pdbx_description
1 polymer ?
#
loop_
_entity_poly.entity_id
_entity_poly.type
_entity_poly.pdbx_seq_one_letter_code
_entity_poly.pdbx_strand_id
1 'polypeptide(L)'
;MLFAKGDEECRSNEWGLKHYNDAAECCPDCFADRQDAPFTDLQSSVAWRIGGDLSVDDFINRVRQPMHPLAASQFMWRCFFYMDYMHCLDCKGLSAVSFGSLVSTLLRCPSIGRTKGQRFNTLNAFCTEWYDAHPGNSRLPRLRETNIVNLGWAELSAPGDKAANTRHAAMLFAAMAVRFCDPAGEQDALMLKATSLLAGLYTTLKESGMFFKPSELARFSEV
;
A
#
# COMPACT_ATOMS: atom_id res chain seq x y z
N MET A 1 7.47 -7.65 -25.51
CA MET A 1 6.61 -8.34 -24.54
C MET A 1 5.48 -7.39 -24.20
N LEU A 2 4.24 -7.81 -24.35
CA LEU A 2 3.06 -6.97 -24.11
C LEU A 2 2.55 -7.26 -22.69
N PHE A 3 2.38 -6.21 -21.87
CA PHE A 3 1.83 -6.33 -20.52
C PHE A 3 0.53 -5.55 -20.44
N ALA A 4 -0.48 -6.13 -19.82
CA ALA A 4 -1.69 -5.44 -19.44
C ALA A 4 -1.56 -4.99 -17.98
N LYS A 5 -1.70 -3.69 -17.74
CA LYS A 5 -1.64 -3.09 -16.39
C LYS A 5 -2.95 -2.37 -16.11
N GLY A 6 -3.53 -2.66 -14.96
CA GLY A 6 -4.75 -2.00 -14.52
C GLY A 6 -4.85 -1.99 -13.00
N ASP A 7 -5.69 -1.09 -12.49
CA ASP A 7 -6.11 -1.14 -11.11
C ASP A 7 -7.05 -2.32 -10.86
N GLU A 8 -7.43 -2.53 -9.62
CA GLU A 8 -8.28 -3.66 -9.23
C GLU A 8 -9.65 -3.61 -9.93
N GLU A 9 -10.20 -2.42 -10.13
CA GLU A 9 -11.48 -2.24 -10.82
C GLU A 9 -11.36 -2.60 -12.30
N CYS A 10 -10.31 -2.17 -12.99
CA CYS A 10 -10.02 -2.55 -14.37
C CYS A 10 -9.80 -4.07 -14.49
N ARG A 11 -9.01 -4.65 -13.59
CA ARG A 11 -8.74 -6.09 -13.60
C ARG A 11 -10.04 -6.90 -13.46
N SER A 12 -10.91 -6.51 -12.55
CA SER A 12 -12.17 -7.20 -12.28
C SER A 12 -13.25 -6.93 -13.34
N ASN A 13 -13.48 -5.67 -13.68
CA ASN A 13 -14.61 -5.29 -14.54
C ASN A 13 -14.29 -5.45 -16.02
N GLU A 14 -13.07 -5.09 -16.44
CA GLU A 14 -12.70 -5.13 -17.87
C GLU A 14 -12.12 -6.49 -18.26
N TRP A 15 -11.26 -7.08 -17.40
CA TRP A 15 -10.58 -8.33 -17.74
C TRP A 15 -11.25 -9.57 -17.14
N GLY A 16 -12.25 -9.38 -16.27
CA GLY A 16 -12.99 -10.48 -15.65
C GLY A 16 -12.19 -11.27 -14.63
N LEU A 17 -11.10 -10.73 -14.10
CA LEU A 17 -10.32 -11.40 -13.05
C LEU A 17 -11.07 -11.39 -11.73
N LYS A 18 -10.74 -12.31 -10.85
CA LYS A 18 -11.30 -12.35 -9.51
C LYS A 18 -10.97 -11.09 -8.72
N HIS A 19 -11.90 -10.68 -7.88
CA HIS A 19 -11.79 -9.50 -7.04
C HIS A 19 -11.63 -9.90 -5.58
N TYR A 20 -10.90 -9.13 -4.80
CA TYR A 20 -10.68 -9.41 -3.36
C TYR A 20 -12.00 -9.50 -2.55
N ASN A 21 -13.10 -8.95 -3.08
CA ASN A 21 -14.43 -9.06 -2.49
C ASN A 21 -15.19 -10.34 -2.85
N ASP A 22 -14.68 -11.14 -3.79
CA ASP A 22 -15.31 -12.42 -4.15
C ASP A 22 -15.28 -13.35 -2.93
N ALA A 23 -16.36 -14.10 -2.73
CA ALA A 23 -16.54 -14.96 -1.54
C ALA A 23 -15.52 -16.10 -1.52
N ALA A 24 -15.20 -16.64 -2.69
CA ALA A 24 -14.22 -17.70 -2.87
C ALA A 24 -13.23 -17.29 -3.95
N GLU A 25 -12.02 -17.86 -3.90
CA GLU A 25 -11.00 -17.62 -4.92
C GLU A 25 -10.76 -16.13 -5.18
N CYS A 26 -10.65 -15.34 -4.11
CA CYS A 26 -10.58 -13.88 -4.18
C CYS A 26 -9.27 -13.34 -4.79
N CYS A 27 -8.23 -14.16 -4.92
CA CYS A 27 -6.98 -13.79 -5.56
C CYS A 27 -6.92 -14.31 -7.00
N PRO A 28 -6.63 -13.46 -7.99
CA PRO A 28 -6.43 -13.91 -9.36
C PRO A 28 -5.06 -14.57 -9.59
N ASP A 29 -4.13 -14.44 -8.67
CA ASP A 29 -2.73 -14.84 -8.87
C ASP A 29 -2.32 -16.09 -8.07
N CYS A 30 -3.03 -16.40 -6.97
CA CYS A 30 -2.72 -17.54 -6.11
C CYS A 30 -3.98 -18.18 -5.52
N PHE A 31 -3.81 -19.21 -4.70
CA PHE A 31 -4.91 -19.93 -4.05
C PHE A 31 -5.47 -19.25 -2.80
N ALA A 32 -5.10 -18.00 -2.52
CA ALA A 32 -5.66 -17.27 -1.39
C ALA A 32 -7.18 -17.08 -1.55
N ASP A 33 -7.91 -17.32 -0.47
CA ASP A 33 -9.35 -17.13 -0.38
C ASP A 33 -9.74 -16.47 0.97
N ARG A 34 -11.00 -16.57 1.36
CA ARG A 34 -11.50 -16.05 2.64
C ARG A 34 -11.72 -17.11 3.72
N GLN A 35 -11.69 -18.38 3.37
CA GLN A 35 -12.09 -19.47 4.24
C GLN A 35 -10.96 -20.46 4.49
N ASP A 36 -10.53 -21.18 3.46
CA ASP A 36 -9.61 -22.31 3.61
C ASP A 36 -8.13 -21.88 3.55
N ALA A 37 -7.84 -20.82 2.79
CA ALA A 37 -6.50 -20.25 2.66
C ALA A 37 -6.56 -18.71 2.82
N PRO A 38 -6.92 -18.22 4.03
CA PRO A 38 -7.28 -16.83 4.22
C PRO A 38 -6.11 -15.89 3.92
N PHE A 39 -6.34 -14.94 3.01
CA PHE A 39 -5.36 -13.93 2.61
C PHE A 39 -4.91 -13.03 3.77
N THR A 40 -5.66 -13.02 4.88
CA THR A 40 -5.31 -12.30 6.12
C THR A 40 -4.25 -13.03 6.96
N ASP A 41 -4.02 -14.30 6.71
CA ASP A 41 -2.93 -15.02 7.34
C ASP A 41 -1.63 -14.73 6.59
N LEU A 42 -0.71 -14.03 7.24
CA LEU A 42 0.54 -13.58 6.65
C LEU A 42 1.76 -14.44 7.05
N GLN A 43 1.55 -15.55 7.76
CA GLN A 43 2.65 -16.45 8.12
C GLN A 43 3.33 -17.03 6.88
N SER A 44 4.61 -17.29 6.96
CA SER A 44 5.37 -17.86 5.83
C SER A 44 4.93 -19.28 5.45
N SER A 45 4.29 -19.99 6.40
CA SER A 45 3.82 -21.37 6.25
C SER A 45 2.41 -21.51 5.71
N VAL A 46 1.71 -20.41 5.39
CA VAL A 46 0.33 -20.50 4.93
C VAL A 46 0.23 -21.13 3.55
N ALA A 47 -0.87 -21.86 3.33
CA ALA A 47 -1.08 -22.66 2.12
C ALA A 47 -0.98 -21.83 0.82
N TRP A 48 -1.52 -20.61 0.81
CA TRP A 48 -1.49 -19.78 -0.39
C TRP A 48 -0.09 -19.23 -0.74
N ARG A 49 0.82 -19.12 0.25
CA ARG A 49 2.24 -18.77 0.00
C ARG A 49 3.06 -19.98 -0.46
N ILE A 50 2.82 -21.14 0.17
CA ILE A 50 3.54 -22.39 -0.15
C ILE A 50 3.03 -22.99 -1.46
N GLY A 51 1.74 -22.93 -1.71
CA GLY A 51 1.10 -23.48 -2.91
C GLY A 51 1.53 -22.81 -4.21
N GLY A 52 2.21 -21.67 -4.07
CA GLY A 52 2.77 -20.95 -5.21
C GLY A 52 1.69 -20.32 -6.10
N ASP A 53 2.10 -20.09 -7.30
CA ASP A 53 1.30 -19.45 -8.33
C ASP A 53 0.29 -20.40 -8.96
N LEU A 54 -0.87 -19.89 -9.38
CA LEU A 54 -1.85 -20.64 -10.14
C LEU A 54 -1.24 -21.19 -11.44
N SER A 55 -1.61 -22.41 -11.82
CA SER A 55 -1.36 -22.90 -13.16
C SER A 55 -2.13 -22.08 -14.20
N VAL A 56 -1.78 -22.24 -15.48
CA VAL A 56 -2.52 -21.59 -16.58
C VAL A 56 -3.98 -22.02 -16.58
N ASP A 57 -4.23 -23.30 -16.40
CA ASP A 57 -5.59 -23.86 -16.42
C ASP A 57 -6.40 -23.35 -15.22
N ASP A 58 -5.80 -23.30 -14.02
CA ASP A 58 -6.46 -22.73 -12.84
C ASP A 58 -6.78 -21.24 -13.03
N PHE A 59 -5.86 -20.47 -13.62
CA PHE A 59 -6.10 -19.08 -13.93
C PHE A 59 -7.27 -18.91 -14.91
N ILE A 60 -7.26 -19.66 -16.01
CA ILE A 60 -8.33 -19.60 -17.04
C ILE A 60 -9.68 -19.99 -16.43
N ASN A 61 -9.71 -21.03 -15.60
CA ASN A 61 -10.94 -21.49 -14.95
C ASN A 61 -11.51 -20.47 -13.94
N ARG A 62 -10.67 -19.62 -13.39
CA ARG A 62 -11.07 -18.57 -12.43
C ARG A 62 -11.52 -17.27 -13.07
N VAL A 63 -11.18 -17.02 -14.35
CA VAL A 63 -11.62 -15.82 -15.05
C VAL A 63 -13.13 -15.87 -15.25
N ARG A 64 -13.80 -14.74 -14.96
CA ARG A 64 -15.25 -14.61 -15.12
C ARG A 64 -15.67 -14.76 -16.57
N GLN A 65 -16.84 -15.33 -16.78
CA GLN A 65 -17.39 -15.47 -18.13
C GLN A 65 -18.43 -14.36 -18.41
N PRO A 66 -18.50 -13.80 -19.65
CA PRO A 66 -17.63 -14.13 -20.79
C PRO A 66 -16.20 -13.62 -20.59
N MET A 67 -15.22 -14.41 -21.00
CA MET A 67 -13.81 -14.06 -20.86
C MET A 67 -13.46 -12.88 -21.77
N HIS A 68 -12.73 -11.90 -21.20
CA HIS A 68 -12.21 -10.80 -22.02
C HIS A 68 -11.25 -11.31 -23.10
N PRO A 69 -11.30 -10.78 -24.34
CA PRO A 69 -10.47 -11.27 -25.46
C PRO A 69 -8.97 -11.35 -25.15
N LEU A 70 -8.43 -10.43 -24.33
CA LEU A 70 -7.02 -10.49 -23.90
C LEU A 70 -6.77 -11.70 -23.00
N ALA A 71 -7.66 -11.98 -22.05
CA ALA A 71 -7.53 -13.14 -21.16
C ALA A 71 -7.74 -14.47 -21.89
N ALA A 72 -8.56 -14.47 -22.95
CA ALA A 72 -8.78 -15.62 -23.83
C ALA A 72 -7.62 -15.90 -24.77
N SER A 73 -6.66 -15.00 -24.91
CA SER A 73 -5.53 -15.17 -25.79
C SER A 73 -4.55 -16.20 -25.21
N GLN A 74 -4.24 -17.23 -25.97
CA GLN A 74 -3.24 -18.24 -25.59
C GLN A 74 -1.83 -17.68 -25.30
N PHE A 75 -1.57 -16.41 -25.65
CA PHE A 75 -0.32 -15.72 -25.40
C PHE A 75 -0.36 -14.86 -24.13
N MET A 76 -1.54 -14.72 -23.52
CA MET A 76 -1.76 -13.87 -22.34
C MET A 76 -2.25 -14.74 -21.20
N TRP A 77 -1.49 -14.82 -20.15
CA TRP A 77 -1.87 -15.48 -18.91
C TRP A 77 -1.53 -14.57 -17.72
N ARG A 78 -1.80 -15.01 -16.51
CA ARG A 78 -1.69 -14.17 -15.31
C ARG A 78 -0.42 -13.31 -15.20
N CYS A 79 0.74 -13.85 -15.64
CA CYS A 79 2.00 -13.10 -15.57
C CYS A 79 2.07 -11.87 -16.48
N PHE A 80 1.09 -11.66 -17.34
CA PHE A 80 0.97 -10.46 -18.16
C PHE A 80 -0.05 -9.45 -17.61
N PHE A 81 -0.83 -9.83 -16.59
CA PHE A 81 -1.81 -8.98 -15.93
C PHE A 81 -1.25 -8.49 -14.60
N TYR A 82 -0.59 -7.35 -14.62
CA TYR A 82 0.02 -6.77 -13.43
C TYR A 82 -0.95 -5.85 -12.70
N MET A 83 -0.93 -5.95 -11.37
CA MET A 83 -1.61 -5.00 -10.52
C MET A 83 -0.93 -3.63 -10.60
N ASP A 84 -1.71 -2.56 -10.61
CA ASP A 84 -1.15 -1.22 -10.53
C ASP A 84 -0.66 -0.93 -9.12
N TYR A 85 0.65 -0.90 -8.98
CA TYR A 85 1.33 -0.61 -7.72
C TYR A 85 0.87 0.69 -7.08
N MET A 86 0.60 1.70 -7.89
CA MET A 86 0.15 3.01 -7.43
C MET A 86 -1.20 2.91 -6.69
N HIS A 87 -2.14 2.12 -7.22
CA HIS A 87 -3.42 1.92 -6.57
C HIS A 87 -3.30 1.06 -5.31
N CYS A 88 -2.49 0.00 -5.35
CA CYS A 88 -2.32 -0.92 -4.23
C CYS A 88 -1.57 -0.32 -3.05
N LEU A 89 -0.59 0.55 -3.32
CA LEU A 89 0.23 1.14 -2.27
C LEU A 89 -0.21 2.56 -1.93
N ASP A 90 -0.44 3.40 -2.93
CA ASP A 90 -0.47 4.85 -2.74
C ASP A 90 -1.87 5.44 -2.62
N CYS A 91 -2.83 5.05 -3.49
CA CYS A 91 -4.14 5.72 -3.55
C CYS A 91 -5.03 5.41 -2.35
N LYS A 92 -5.34 4.13 -2.16
CA LYS A 92 -6.19 3.60 -1.09
C LYS A 92 -5.57 2.36 -0.45
N GLY A 93 -4.28 2.20 -0.63
CA GLY A 93 -3.55 1.01 -0.24
C GLY A 93 -2.77 1.21 1.04
N LEU A 94 -1.72 0.39 1.14
CA LEU A 94 -0.92 0.25 2.36
C LEU A 94 -0.37 1.57 2.90
N SER A 95 0.10 2.46 2.03
CA SER A 95 0.67 3.76 2.45
C SER A 95 -0.41 4.69 3.02
N ALA A 96 -1.56 4.79 2.34
CA ALA A 96 -2.67 5.64 2.81
C ALA A 96 -3.17 5.18 4.19
N VAL A 97 -3.30 3.87 4.40
CA VAL A 97 -3.71 3.28 5.68
C VAL A 97 -2.63 3.47 6.75
N SER A 98 -1.37 3.21 6.44
CA SER A 98 -0.27 3.35 7.41
C SER A 98 -0.10 4.80 7.86
N PHE A 99 -0.13 5.74 6.92
CA PHE A 99 0.02 7.17 7.25
C PHE A 99 -1.20 7.72 7.97
N GLY A 100 -2.41 7.33 7.56
CA GLY A 100 -3.64 7.67 8.25
C GLY A 100 -3.66 7.14 9.68
N SER A 101 -3.23 5.90 9.88
CA SER A 101 -3.12 5.27 11.19
C SER A 101 -2.09 5.98 12.08
N LEU A 102 -0.91 6.34 11.55
CA LEU A 102 0.08 7.12 12.28
C LEU A 102 -0.50 8.46 12.73
N VAL A 103 -1.05 9.26 11.80
CA VAL A 103 -1.63 10.57 12.14
C VAL A 103 -2.76 10.42 13.15
N SER A 104 -3.65 9.45 12.97
CA SER A 104 -4.76 9.18 13.91
C SER A 104 -4.26 8.83 15.32
N THR A 105 -3.19 8.05 15.42
CA THR A 105 -2.55 7.69 16.69
C THR A 105 -1.94 8.92 17.34
N LEU A 106 -1.18 9.71 16.60
CA LEU A 106 -0.56 10.94 17.11
C LEU A 106 -1.62 11.97 17.54
N LEU A 107 -2.75 12.07 16.82
CA LEU A 107 -3.85 12.93 17.21
C LEU A 107 -4.54 12.53 18.52
N ARG A 108 -4.29 11.35 19.04
CA ARG A 108 -4.73 10.90 20.37
C ARG A 108 -3.67 11.08 21.44
N CYS A 109 -2.43 11.41 21.08
CA CYS A 109 -1.31 11.54 22.00
C CYS A 109 -1.31 12.92 22.68
N PRO A 110 -1.51 13.02 24.03
CA PRO A 110 -1.54 14.30 24.75
C PRO A 110 -0.19 15.03 24.76
N SER A 111 0.93 14.32 24.58
CA SER A 111 2.27 14.91 24.63
C SER A 111 2.55 15.91 23.51
N ILE A 112 1.86 15.79 22.35
CA ILE A 112 2.03 16.70 21.21
C ILE A 112 1.04 17.87 21.20
N GLY A 113 0.10 17.92 22.14
CA GLY A 113 -0.85 19.03 22.30
C GLY A 113 -2.04 18.66 23.17
N ARG A 114 -2.56 19.63 23.90
CA ARG A 114 -3.71 19.44 24.82
C ARG A 114 -5.03 19.23 24.08
N THR A 115 -5.22 19.92 22.96
CA THR A 115 -6.43 19.83 22.13
C THR A 115 -6.11 19.21 20.77
N LYS A 116 -7.11 18.66 20.11
CA LYS A 116 -6.99 18.11 18.74
C LYS A 116 -6.44 19.15 17.76
N GLY A 117 -6.91 20.42 17.86
CA GLY A 117 -6.42 21.53 17.05
C GLY A 117 -4.94 21.82 17.28
N GLN A 118 -4.48 21.82 18.53
CA GLN A 118 -3.06 21.99 18.86
C GLN A 118 -2.22 20.86 18.29
N ARG A 119 -2.68 19.61 18.37
CA ARG A 119 -1.99 18.44 17.78
C ARG A 119 -1.86 18.56 16.27
N PHE A 120 -2.93 18.93 15.57
CA PHE A 120 -2.84 19.23 14.13
C PHE A 120 -1.83 20.34 13.83
N ASN A 121 -1.81 21.41 14.62
CA ASN A 121 -0.84 22.49 14.43
C ASN A 121 0.60 22.00 14.63
N THR A 122 0.86 21.18 15.65
CA THR A 122 2.18 20.59 15.90
C THR A 122 2.62 19.71 14.72
N LEU A 123 1.75 18.81 14.23
CA LEU A 123 2.06 17.95 13.09
C LEU A 123 2.29 18.76 11.81
N ASN A 124 1.47 19.78 11.55
CA ASN A 124 1.64 20.65 10.40
C ASN A 124 2.91 21.51 10.47
N ALA A 125 3.29 21.97 11.66
CA ALA A 125 4.56 22.69 11.85
C ALA A 125 5.74 21.77 11.53
N PHE A 126 5.70 20.53 12.02
CA PHE A 126 6.71 19.53 11.67
C PHE A 126 6.77 19.26 10.15
N CYS A 127 5.62 19.12 9.48
CA CYS A 127 5.60 18.94 8.02
C CYS A 127 6.28 20.13 7.31
N THR A 128 5.99 21.35 7.74
CA THR A 128 6.60 22.56 7.16
C THR A 128 8.11 22.55 7.35
N GLU A 129 8.57 22.33 8.57
CA GLU A 129 10.01 22.26 8.90
C GLU A 129 10.72 21.18 8.07
N TRP A 130 10.10 20.00 7.96
CA TRP A 130 10.66 18.91 7.19
C TRP A 130 10.78 19.27 5.70
N TYR A 131 9.74 19.85 5.09
CA TYR A 131 9.79 20.25 3.68
C TYR A 131 10.77 21.39 3.41
N ASP A 132 10.97 22.29 4.36
CA ASP A 132 11.94 23.36 4.23
C ASP A 132 13.38 22.82 4.29
N ALA A 133 13.62 21.77 5.06
CA ALA A 133 14.87 21.03 5.10
C ALA A 133 15.09 20.11 3.87
N HIS A 134 14.02 19.76 3.14
CA HIS A 134 14.08 18.83 1.99
C HIS A 134 13.45 19.48 0.74
N PRO A 135 14.09 20.52 0.17
CA PRO A 135 13.59 21.20 -1.01
C PRO A 135 13.54 20.25 -2.21
N GLY A 136 12.54 20.42 -3.07
CA GLY A 136 12.33 19.60 -4.27
C GLY A 136 11.35 18.43 -4.08
N ASN A 137 10.90 18.13 -2.87
CA ASN A 137 9.84 17.16 -2.65
C ASN A 137 8.45 17.79 -2.87
N SER A 138 7.54 17.02 -3.48
CA SER A 138 6.14 17.42 -3.58
C SER A 138 5.54 17.54 -2.19
N ARG A 139 4.90 18.69 -1.91
CA ARG A 139 4.32 18.96 -0.59
C ARG A 139 2.92 18.39 -0.49
N LEU A 140 2.66 17.66 0.59
CA LEU A 140 1.30 17.30 0.98
C LEU A 140 0.51 18.56 1.36
N PRO A 141 -0.80 18.57 1.09
CA PRO A 141 -1.68 19.57 1.65
C PRO A 141 -1.60 19.57 3.18
N ARG A 142 -1.94 20.72 3.78
CA ARG A 142 -2.01 20.82 5.24
C ARG A 142 -2.94 19.76 5.81
N LEU A 143 -2.47 18.99 6.79
CA LEU A 143 -3.26 17.98 7.48
C LEU A 143 -4.47 18.62 8.17
N ARG A 144 -5.65 18.07 7.92
CA ARG A 144 -6.94 18.48 8.47
C ARG A 144 -7.73 17.24 8.88
N GLU A 145 -8.74 17.42 9.68
CA GLU A 145 -9.63 16.33 10.08
C GLU A 145 -10.26 15.62 8.88
N THR A 146 -10.62 16.39 7.85
CA THR A 146 -11.20 15.87 6.60
C THR A 146 -10.23 15.00 5.78
N ASN A 147 -8.94 15.03 6.10
CA ASN A 147 -7.95 14.18 5.44
C ASN A 147 -7.84 12.78 6.06
N ILE A 148 -8.46 12.56 7.21
CA ILE A 148 -8.47 11.26 7.87
C ILE A 148 -9.85 10.66 7.69
N VAL A 149 -9.96 9.73 6.75
CA VAL A 149 -11.19 8.98 6.52
C VAL A 149 -11.18 7.77 7.44
N ASN A 150 -12.29 7.53 8.15
CA ASN A 150 -12.41 6.44 9.09
C ASN A 150 -13.53 5.48 8.61
N LEU A 151 -13.14 4.48 7.86
CA LEU A 151 -14.02 3.41 7.35
C LEU A 151 -13.75 2.07 8.07
N GLY A 152 -13.55 2.13 9.39
CA GLY A 152 -13.12 1.00 10.22
C GLY A 152 -11.63 1.05 10.58
N TRP A 153 -10.82 1.64 9.74
CA TRP A 153 -9.42 2.02 10.00
C TRP A 153 -9.16 3.43 9.48
N ALA A 154 -8.18 4.11 10.07
CA ALA A 154 -7.81 5.46 9.64
C ALA A 154 -7.04 5.38 8.31
N GLU A 155 -7.49 6.12 7.33
CA GLU A 155 -6.87 6.24 6.01
C GLU A 155 -6.57 7.71 5.73
N LEU A 156 -5.37 8.01 5.22
CA LEU A 156 -5.04 9.35 4.78
C LEU A 156 -5.64 9.58 3.39
N SER A 157 -6.64 10.45 3.34
CA SER A 157 -7.24 10.91 2.09
C SER A 157 -7.23 12.41 2.07
N ALA A 158 -6.45 13.01 1.18
CA ALA A 158 -6.45 14.45 0.98
C ALA A 158 -7.27 14.80 -0.25
N PRO A 159 -8.19 15.77 -0.20
CA PRO A 159 -8.88 16.27 -1.39
C PRO A 159 -7.86 16.71 -2.45
N GLY A 160 -7.94 16.15 -3.64
CA GLY A 160 -6.98 16.36 -4.72
C GLY A 160 -5.66 15.63 -4.52
N ASP A 161 -5.60 14.69 -3.57
CA ASP A 161 -4.42 13.86 -3.38
C ASP A 161 -4.23 12.94 -4.58
N LYS A 162 -3.03 13.02 -5.14
CA LYS A 162 -2.60 12.08 -6.15
C LYS A 162 -1.71 11.06 -5.48
N ALA A 163 -1.81 9.81 -5.88
CA ALA A 163 -0.97 8.71 -5.40
C ALA A 163 0.52 9.09 -5.31
N ALA A 164 0.99 9.91 -6.27
CA ALA A 164 2.35 10.43 -6.25
C ALA A 164 2.67 11.23 -4.97
N ASN A 165 1.72 12.00 -4.43
CA ASN A 165 1.94 12.77 -3.20
C ASN A 165 2.12 11.86 -1.99
N THR A 166 1.34 10.79 -1.89
CA THR A 166 1.47 9.78 -0.83
C THR A 166 2.85 9.12 -0.88
N ARG A 167 3.30 8.74 -2.08
CA ARG A 167 4.65 8.18 -2.30
C ARG A 167 5.74 9.13 -1.85
N HIS A 168 5.67 10.39 -2.29
CA HIS A 168 6.68 11.39 -1.93
C HIS A 168 6.68 11.75 -0.44
N ALA A 169 5.58 11.52 0.25
CA ALA A 169 5.45 11.76 1.68
C ALA A 169 5.99 10.62 2.58
N ALA A 170 6.37 9.48 2.02
CA ALA A 170 6.80 8.33 2.83
C ALA A 170 7.97 8.66 3.77
N MET A 171 8.98 9.40 3.28
CA MET A 171 10.11 9.85 4.09
C MET A 171 9.67 10.84 5.20
N LEU A 172 8.72 11.72 4.91
CA LEU A 172 8.14 12.64 5.90
C LEU A 172 7.44 11.85 7.02
N PHE A 173 6.61 10.85 6.67
CA PHE A 173 5.89 10.06 7.68
C PHE A 173 6.81 9.16 8.50
N ALA A 174 7.88 8.63 7.92
CA ALA A 174 8.92 7.93 8.66
C ALA A 174 9.62 8.88 9.66
N ALA A 175 9.99 10.09 9.23
CA ALA A 175 10.58 11.09 10.12
C ALA A 175 9.60 11.56 11.20
N MET A 176 8.31 11.67 10.86
CA MET A 176 7.25 12.02 11.83
C MET A 176 7.10 10.91 12.89
N ALA A 177 7.13 9.65 12.50
CA ALA A 177 7.10 8.54 13.45
C ALA A 177 8.32 8.55 14.38
N VAL A 178 9.52 8.73 13.83
CA VAL A 178 10.76 8.87 14.64
C VAL A 178 10.68 10.03 15.65
N ARG A 179 10.04 11.13 15.27
CA ARG A 179 9.95 12.33 16.12
C ARG A 179 8.94 12.19 17.26
N PHE A 180 7.83 11.49 17.05
CA PHE A 180 6.67 11.56 17.94
C PHE A 180 6.24 10.23 18.54
N CYS A 181 6.64 9.07 17.98
CA CYS A 181 6.33 7.76 18.53
C CYS A 181 7.33 7.36 19.64
N ASP A 182 6.82 6.69 20.66
CA ASP A 182 7.65 6.09 21.71
C ASP A 182 8.03 4.65 21.30
N PRO A 183 9.32 4.37 21.04
CA PRO A 183 9.74 3.03 20.65
C PRO A 183 9.51 1.97 21.73
N ALA A 184 9.27 2.35 22.99
CA ALA A 184 8.93 1.42 24.06
C ALA A 184 7.45 1.00 24.04
N GLY A 185 6.58 1.76 23.35
CA GLY A 185 5.18 1.42 23.17
C GLY A 185 4.98 0.44 22.01
N GLU A 186 4.27 -0.66 22.23
CA GLU A 186 4.05 -1.69 21.21
C GLU A 186 3.45 -1.14 19.91
N GLN A 187 2.38 -0.35 20.01
CA GLN A 187 1.73 0.26 18.85
C GLN A 187 2.64 1.26 18.14
N ASP A 188 3.36 2.08 18.90
CA ASP A 188 4.26 3.08 18.35
C ASP A 188 5.47 2.43 17.68
N ALA A 189 6.00 1.34 18.24
CA ALA A 189 7.06 0.55 17.63
C ALA A 189 6.61 -0.06 16.28
N LEU A 190 5.36 -0.53 16.18
CA LEU A 190 4.80 -1.01 14.91
C LEU A 190 4.65 0.12 13.88
N MET A 191 4.23 1.32 14.31
CA MET A 191 4.14 2.49 13.42
C MET A 191 5.52 2.92 12.91
N LEU A 192 6.52 2.94 13.80
CA LEU A 192 7.92 3.20 13.44
C LEU A 192 8.42 2.19 12.39
N LYS A 193 8.19 0.91 12.63
CA LYS A 193 8.59 -0.16 11.70
C LYS A 193 7.87 -0.02 10.36
N ALA A 194 6.55 0.11 10.34
CA ALA A 194 5.75 0.17 9.12
C ALA A 194 6.14 1.39 8.24
N THR A 195 6.26 2.57 8.84
CA THR A 195 6.63 3.78 8.09
C THR A 195 8.07 3.74 7.59
N SER A 196 9.00 3.16 8.35
CA SER A 196 10.39 2.98 7.92
C SER A 196 10.51 2.00 6.76
N LEU A 197 9.77 0.90 6.80
CA LEU A 197 9.73 -0.07 5.69
C LEU A 197 9.16 0.53 4.42
N LEU A 198 8.07 1.30 4.52
CA LEU A 198 7.50 2.02 3.38
C LEU A 198 8.49 3.06 2.80
N ALA A 199 9.15 3.82 3.66
CA ALA A 199 10.19 4.76 3.21
C ALA A 199 11.35 4.05 2.52
N GLY A 200 11.80 2.92 3.05
CA GLY A 200 12.81 2.06 2.44
C GLY A 200 12.39 1.51 1.07
N LEU A 201 11.14 1.03 0.97
CA LEU A 201 10.56 0.57 -0.29
C LEU A 201 10.60 1.65 -1.36
N TYR A 202 10.09 2.85 -1.05
CA TYR A 202 10.07 3.95 -2.03
C TYR A 202 11.46 4.49 -2.36
N THR A 203 12.39 4.46 -1.42
CA THR A 203 13.80 4.79 -1.70
C THR A 203 14.39 3.80 -2.69
N THR A 204 14.20 2.51 -2.45
CA THR A 204 14.65 1.46 -3.37
C THR A 204 14.03 1.63 -4.76
N LEU A 205 12.70 1.84 -4.83
CA LEU A 205 12.00 2.08 -6.11
C LEU A 205 12.51 3.32 -6.85
N LYS A 206 12.90 4.37 -6.12
CA LYS A 206 13.43 5.61 -6.71
C LYS A 206 14.87 5.43 -7.23
N GLU A 207 15.67 4.66 -6.51
CA GLU A 207 17.09 4.43 -6.82
C GLU A 207 17.29 3.34 -7.88
N SER A 208 16.33 2.41 -7.98
CA SER A 208 16.36 1.33 -8.97
C SER A 208 16.10 1.86 -10.37
N GLY A 209 16.73 1.26 -11.35
CA GLY A 209 16.44 1.50 -12.76
C GLY A 209 15.12 0.84 -13.20
N MET A 210 14.95 0.68 -14.52
CA MET A 210 13.76 0.02 -15.09
C MET A 210 13.59 -1.43 -14.61
N PHE A 211 14.68 -2.10 -14.23
CA PHE A 211 14.69 -3.46 -13.73
C PHE A 211 15.49 -3.52 -12.43
N PHE A 212 14.96 -4.25 -11.45
CA PHE A 212 15.66 -4.49 -10.19
C PHE A 212 16.89 -5.37 -10.41
N LYS A 213 17.99 -4.99 -9.79
CA LYS A 213 19.17 -5.86 -9.66
C LYS A 213 18.90 -6.95 -8.63
N PRO A 214 19.60 -8.11 -8.69
CA PRO A 214 19.44 -9.17 -7.68
C PRO A 214 19.61 -8.69 -6.23
N SER A 215 20.54 -7.76 -5.99
CA SER A 215 20.76 -7.16 -4.66
C SER A 215 19.61 -6.26 -4.20
N GLU A 216 18.87 -5.66 -5.11
CA GLU A 216 17.69 -4.84 -4.80
C GLU A 216 16.49 -5.74 -4.50
N LEU A 217 16.34 -6.83 -5.26
CA LEU A 217 15.31 -7.85 -4.98
C LEU A 217 15.52 -8.53 -3.63
N ALA A 218 16.76 -8.80 -3.24
CA ALA A 218 17.07 -9.39 -1.94
C ALA A 218 16.55 -8.52 -0.78
N ARG A 219 16.64 -7.19 -0.89
CA ARG A 219 16.10 -6.27 0.12
C ARG A 219 14.59 -6.39 0.35
N PHE A 220 13.82 -6.79 -0.68
CA PHE A 220 12.39 -7.04 -0.53
C PHE A 220 12.06 -8.38 0.13
N SER A 221 13.01 -9.32 0.13
CA SER A 221 12.84 -10.65 0.73
C SER A 221 13.15 -10.67 2.23
N GLU A 222 13.85 -9.65 2.74
CA GLU A 222 14.25 -9.52 4.16
C GLU A 222 13.20 -8.75 4.99
N VAL A 223 12.14 -8.26 4.36
CA VAL A 223 11.04 -7.49 4.95
C VAL A 223 9.80 -8.37 5.13
#